data_bac6d8834ce6fbe28a995b3b6dadfa9f
#
_entry.id   bac6d8834ce6fbe28a995b3b6dadfa9f
#
_cell.length_a   1.000
_cell.length_b   1.000
_cell.length_c   1.000
_cell.angle_alpha   90.00
_cell.angle_beta   90.00
_cell.angle_gamma   90.00
#
_symmetry.space_group_name_H-M   'P 1'
#
loop_
_entity.id
_entity.type
_entity.pdbx_description
1 polymer ?
#
loop_
_entity_poly.entity_id
_entity_poly.type
_entity_poly.pdbx_seq_one_letter_code
_entity_poly.pdbx_strand_id
1 'polypeptide(L)'
;MNLLDQQYQELLQDILDNGVKKSDRTGTGTLSVFGRQIRHNMADGFPLLTTKKMAVKTMMTELKWFLKGDTNIKYLVENNCHIWNGDAMKNYEKHNGEIDWGPFVTKEEAFVDSILNIPGFAEQWGELGPI
;
A
#
# COMPACT_ATOMS: atom_id res chain seq x y z
N MET A 1 -16.36 -15.20 -14.86
CA MET A 1 -16.31 -14.20 -13.77
C MET A 1 -16.85 -14.87 -12.52
N ASN A 2 -16.13 -14.80 -11.41
CA ASN A 2 -16.59 -15.41 -10.17
C ASN A 2 -17.59 -14.48 -9.44
N LEU A 3 -18.32 -15.00 -8.46
CA LEU A 3 -19.34 -14.25 -7.72
C LEU A 3 -18.76 -13.02 -6.98
N LEU A 4 -17.53 -13.12 -6.52
CA LEU A 4 -16.84 -12.00 -5.84
C LEU A 4 -16.58 -10.84 -6.80
N ASP A 5 -16.09 -11.13 -8.01
CA ASP A 5 -15.87 -10.11 -9.05
C ASP A 5 -17.19 -9.45 -9.47
N GLN A 6 -18.27 -10.20 -9.56
CA GLN A 6 -19.59 -9.67 -9.87
C GLN A 6 -20.05 -8.68 -8.78
N GLN A 7 -20.01 -9.08 -7.51
CA GLN A 7 -20.37 -8.20 -6.39
C GLN A 7 -19.51 -6.93 -6.36
N TYR A 8 -18.22 -7.05 -6.67
CA TYR A 8 -17.32 -5.91 -6.74
C TYR A 8 -17.69 -4.94 -7.87
N GLN A 9 -18.01 -5.46 -9.05
CA GLN A 9 -18.43 -4.63 -10.19
C GLN A 9 -19.78 -3.96 -9.92
N GLU A 10 -20.73 -4.65 -9.33
CA GLU A 10 -22.02 -4.08 -8.91
C GLU A 10 -21.83 -2.96 -7.88
N LEU A 11 -20.91 -3.13 -6.94
CA LEU A 11 -20.53 -2.08 -5.98
C LEU A 11 -19.93 -0.85 -6.68
N LEU A 12 -19.02 -1.04 -7.63
CA LEU A 12 -18.44 0.06 -8.40
C LEU A 12 -19.51 0.80 -9.21
N GLN A 13 -20.44 0.09 -9.82
CA GLN A 13 -21.54 0.69 -10.56
C GLN A 13 -22.47 1.50 -9.65
N ASP A 14 -22.81 0.97 -8.47
CA ASP A 14 -23.61 1.70 -7.47
C ASP A 14 -22.92 3.01 -7.03
N ILE A 15 -21.60 2.97 -6.84
CA ILE A 15 -20.84 4.19 -6.50
C ILE A 15 -20.86 5.21 -7.63
N LEU A 16 -20.77 4.77 -8.90
CA LEU A 16 -20.85 5.66 -10.06
C LEU A 16 -22.23 6.29 -10.19
N ASP A 17 -23.28 5.53 -9.96
CA ASP A 17 -24.67 5.96 -10.16
C ASP A 17 -25.19 6.81 -8.99
N ASN A 18 -24.84 6.47 -7.77
CA ASN A 18 -25.42 7.02 -6.54
C ASN A 18 -24.40 7.71 -5.62
N GLY A 19 -23.11 7.71 -5.97
CA GLY A 19 -22.06 8.29 -5.14
C GLY A 19 -22.14 9.81 -5.01
N VAL A 20 -21.92 10.31 -3.81
CA VAL A 20 -21.81 11.74 -3.52
C VAL A 20 -20.35 12.18 -3.68
N LYS A 21 -20.13 13.27 -4.40
CA LYS A 21 -18.79 13.87 -4.54
C LYS A 21 -18.29 14.39 -3.19
N LYS A 22 -17.08 14.01 -2.84
CA LYS A 22 -16.34 14.50 -1.67
C LYS A 22 -14.95 14.97 -2.10
N SER A 23 -14.44 16.01 -1.44
CA SER A 23 -13.03 16.38 -1.54
C SER A 23 -12.17 15.38 -0.76
N ASP A 24 -10.94 15.19 -1.22
CA ASP A 24 -9.93 14.42 -0.53
C ASP A 24 -8.63 15.25 -0.36
N ARG A 25 -7.67 14.70 0.38
CA ARG A 25 -6.38 15.37 0.64
C ARG A 25 -5.51 15.55 -0.63
N THR A 26 -5.81 14.81 -1.70
CA THR A 26 -5.05 14.85 -2.96
C THR A 26 -5.60 15.87 -3.95
N GLY A 27 -6.78 16.43 -3.70
CA GLY A 27 -7.47 17.35 -4.61
C GLY A 27 -8.12 16.69 -5.82
N THR A 28 -8.01 15.38 -5.98
CA THR A 28 -8.64 14.61 -7.07
C THR A 28 -10.14 14.48 -6.86
N GLY A 29 -10.57 14.39 -5.61
CA GLY A 29 -11.95 14.12 -5.24
C GLY A 29 -12.30 12.64 -5.29
N THR A 30 -13.39 12.30 -4.64
CA THR A 30 -13.94 10.93 -4.59
C THR A 30 -15.44 10.90 -4.78
N LEU A 31 -15.95 9.77 -5.29
CA LEU A 31 -17.36 9.42 -5.19
C LEU A 31 -17.52 8.44 -4.03
N SER A 32 -18.50 8.68 -3.16
CA SER A 32 -18.68 7.89 -1.95
C SER A 32 -20.16 7.54 -1.74
N VAL A 33 -20.41 6.29 -1.39
CA VAL A 33 -21.69 5.82 -0.83
C VAL A 33 -21.47 5.40 0.62
N PHE A 34 -22.52 5.48 1.43
CA PHE A 34 -22.44 5.03 2.83
C PHE A 34 -22.65 3.53 2.92
N GLY A 35 -21.65 2.84 3.41
CA GLY A 35 -21.68 1.42 3.78
C GLY A 35 -22.24 0.47 2.72
N ARG A 36 -21.41 -0.42 2.24
CA ARG A 36 -21.80 -1.56 1.41
C ARG A 36 -21.08 -2.79 1.91
N GLN A 37 -21.66 -3.96 1.63
CA GLN A 37 -21.10 -5.21 2.10
C GLN A 37 -20.95 -6.20 0.93
N ILE A 38 -19.74 -6.77 0.82
CA ILE A 38 -19.47 -7.93 -0.02
C ILE A 38 -19.41 -9.16 0.87
N ARG A 39 -20.09 -10.24 0.48
CA ARG A 39 -20.06 -11.54 1.18
C ARG A 39 -19.37 -12.57 0.31
N HIS A 40 -18.43 -13.29 0.92
CA HIS A 40 -17.71 -14.38 0.27
C HIS A 40 -17.76 -15.64 1.13
N ASN A 41 -18.05 -16.76 0.50
CA ASN A 41 -17.96 -18.06 1.16
C ASN A 41 -16.51 -18.58 1.03
N MET A 42 -15.82 -18.74 2.15
CA MET A 42 -14.42 -19.21 2.16
C MET A 42 -14.25 -20.65 1.62
N ALA A 43 -15.34 -21.44 1.55
CA ALA A 43 -15.30 -22.75 0.88
C ALA A 43 -15.06 -22.63 -0.63
N ASP A 44 -15.36 -21.48 -1.23
CA ASP A 44 -15.13 -21.21 -2.65
C ASP A 44 -13.68 -20.75 -2.94
N GLY A 45 -12.81 -20.76 -1.93
CA GLY A 45 -11.41 -20.40 -2.02
C GLY A 45 -11.10 -19.02 -1.44
N PHE A 46 -9.87 -18.54 -1.66
CA PHE A 46 -9.42 -17.24 -1.19
C PHE A 46 -10.15 -16.11 -1.94
N PRO A 47 -10.63 -15.05 -1.24
CA PRO A 47 -11.39 -13.95 -1.85
C PRO A 47 -10.49 -13.00 -2.65
N LEU A 48 -9.92 -13.46 -3.74
CA LEU A 48 -9.08 -12.68 -4.63
C LEU A 48 -9.90 -12.14 -5.79
N LEU A 49 -9.93 -10.83 -5.96
CA LEU A 49 -10.50 -10.20 -7.16
C LEU A 49 -9.65 -10.55 -8.39
N THR A 50 -10.32 -10.89 -9.49
CA THR A 50 -9.67 -11.22 -10.78
C THR A 50 -9.99 -10.22 -11.89
N THR A 51 -10.64 -9.11 -11.55
CA THR A 51 -10.96 -8.01 -12.47
C THR A 51 -9.73 -7.30 -13.03
N LYS A 52 -8.58 -7.46 -12.35
CA LYS A 52 -7.25 -7.07 -12.84
C LYS A 52 -6.20 -8.06 -12.33
N LYS A 53 -5.01 -8.05 -12.95
CA LYS A 53 -3.88 -8.85 -12.47
C LYS A 53 -3.45 -8.34 -11.09
N MET A 54 -3.53 -9.21 -10.09
CA MET A 54 -3.13 -8.89 -8.72
C MET A 54 -1.69 -9.33 -8.45
N ALA A 55 -0.93 -8.49 -7.74
CA ALA A 55 0.42 -8.79 -7.27
C ALA A 55 0.36 -9.63 -5.99
N VAL A 56 -0.06 -10.89 -6.11
CA VAL A 56 -0.33 -11.79 -4.96
C VAL A 56 0.87 -11.93 -4.03
N LYS A 57 2.09 -12.04 -4.58
CA LYS A 57 3.31 -12.15 -3.77
C LYS A 57 3.52 -10.92 -2.89
N THR A 58 3.36 -9.73 -3.45
CA THR A 58 3.47 -8.45 -2.73
C THR A 58 2.40 -8.36 -1.63
N MET A 59 1.15 -8.68 -1.98
CA MET A 59 0.03 -8.70 -1.03
C MET A 59 0.28 -9.65 0.14
N MET A 60 0.78 -10.86 -0.12
CA MET A 60 1.08 -11.84 0.93
C MET A 60 2.28 -11.44 1.79
N THR A 61 3.26 -10.75 1.23
CA THR A 61 4.40 -10.21 1.97
C THR A 61 3.93 -9.12 2.94
N GLU A 62 3.10 -8.19 2.47
CA GLU A 62 2.51 -7.15 3.32
C GLU A 62 1.63 -7.74 4.41
N LEU A 63 0.76 -8.71 4.09
CA LEU A 63 -0.07 -9.39 5.08
C LEU A 63 0.76 -10.04 6.19
N LYS A 64 1.85 -10.72 5.84
CA LYS A 64 2.76 -11.31 6.83
C LYS A 64 3.40 -10.24 7.72
N TRP A 65 3.77 -9.10 7.15
CA TRP A 65 4.32 -7.97 7.87
C TRP A 65 3.30 -7.42 8.90
N PHE A 66 2.04 -7.20 8.51
CA PHE A 66 0.97 -6.82 9.43
C PHE A 66 0.75 -7.85 10.54
N LEU A 67 0.70 -9.15 10.21
CA LEU A 67 0.49 -10.21 11.19
C LEU A 67 1.64 -10.34 12.20
N LYS A 68 2.85 -9.89 11.85
CA LYS A 68 3.97 -9.79 12.78
C LYS A 68 3.86 -8.60 13.73
N GLY A 69 2.94 -7.67 13.49
CA GLY A 69 2.87 -6.40 14.21
C GLY A 69 4.06 -5.49 13.93
N ASP A 70 4.72 -5.68 12.80
CA ASP A 70 5.89 -4.91 12.39
C ASP A 70 5.46 -3.57 11.78
N THR A 71 6.22 -2.53 12.00
CA THR A 71 6.02 -1.18 11.45
C THR A 71 7.22 -0.71 10.65
N ASN A 72 8.30 -1.50 10.63
CA ASN A 72 9.52 -1.20 9.89
C ASN A 72 9.47 -1.79 8.49
N ILE A 73 9.75 -0.98 7.48
CA ILE A 73 9.70 -1.40 6.07
C ILE A 73 10.86 -2.32 5.65
N LYS A 74 11.88 -2.53 6.47
CA LYS A 74 13.05 -3.37 6.15
C LYS A 74 12.64 -4.75 5.65
N TYR A 75 11.75 -5.43 6.39
CA TYR A 75 11.22 -6.73 5.98
C TYR A 75 10.53 -6.69 4.61
N LEU A 76 9.77 -5.63 4.35
CA LEU A 76 9.07 -5.48 3.07
C LEU A 76 10.06 -5.35 1.91
N VAL A 77 11.04 -4.46 2.07
CA VAL A 77 12.07 -4.18 1.06
C VAL A 77 12.93 -5.42 0.80
N GLU A 78 13.38 -6.13 1.84
CA GLU A 78 14.12 -7.39 1.74
C GLU A 78 13.35 -8.49 0.98
N ASN A 79 12.01 -8.42 1.01
CA ASN A 79 11.12 -9.35 0.32
C ASN A 79 10.50 -8.78 -0.97
N ASN A 80 11.10 -7.75 -1.53
CA ASN A 80 10.70 -7.15 -2.81
C ASN A 80 9.28 -6.57 -2.80
N CYS A 81 8.85 -6.01 -1.67
CA CYS A 81 7.59 -5.31 -1.49
C CYS A 81 7.86 -3.83 -1.26
N HIS A 82 7.51 -2.99 -2.24
CA HIS A 82 7.90 -1.57 -2.31
C HIS A 82 6.75 -0.59 -2.10
N ILE A 83 5.58 -1.07 -1.71
CA ILE A 83 4.35 -0.24 -1.63
C ILE A 83 4.39 0.84 -0.55
N TRP A 84 5.25 0.68 0.47
CA TRP A 84 5.41 1.65 1.56
C TRP A 84 6.66 2.53 1.45
N ASN A 85 7.51 2.33 0.44
CA ASN A 85 8.78 3.05 0.30
C ASN A 85 8.58 4.57 0.25
N GLY A 86 7.64 5.04 -0.56
CA GLY A 86 7.38 6.46 -0.74
C GLY A 86 6.90 7.14 0.53
N ASP A 87 6.11 6.47 1.35
CA ASP A 87 5.61 7.03 2.62
C ASP A 87 6.72 7.07 3.69
N ALA A 88 7.54 6.02 3.77
CA ALA A 88 8.71 6.00 4.65
C ALA A 88 9.75 7.08 4.26
N MET A 89 10.03 7.22 2.96
CA MET A 89 10.92 8.25 2.45
C MET A 89 10.42 9.66 2.77
N LYS A 90 9.12 9.94 2.56
CA LYS A 90 8.53 11.23 2.93
C LYS A 90 8.63 11.52 4.42
N ASN A 91 8.46 10.51 5.27
CA ASN A 91 8.65 10.65 6.70
C ASN A 91 10.11 10.99 7.04
N TYR A 92 11.05 10.35 6.36
CA TYR A 92 12.49 10.64 6.50
C TYR A 92 12.81 12.09 6.09
N GLU A 93 12.37 12.53 4.89
CA GLU A 93 12.60 13.90 4.40
C GLU A 93 11.97 14.97 5.31
N LYS A 94 10.81 14.68 5.90
CA LYS A 94 10.15 15.58 6.86
C LYS A 94 11.03 15.88 8.08
N HIS A 95 11.85 14.93 8.52
CA HIS A 95 12.71 15.08 9.69
C HIS A 95 14.10 15.60 9.36
N ASN A 96 14.60 15.32 8.16
CA ASN A 96 15.98 15.60 7.76
C ASN A 96 16.10 16.68 6.68
N GLY A 97 14.97 17.19 6.16
CA GLY A 97 14.96 18.13 5.05
C GLY A 97 15.23 17.48 3.70
N GLU A 98 15.39 18.31 2.68
CA GLU A 98 15.72 17.83 1.33
C GLU A 98 17.16 17.33 1.29
N ILE A 99 17.37 16.11 0.77
CA ILE A 99 18.65 15.42 0.79
C ILE A 99 19.14 15.22 -0.65
N ASP A 100 20.41 15.45 -0.88
CA ASP A 100 21.09 15.04 -2.11
C ASP A 100 21.43 13.53 -1.99
N TRP A 101 20.69 12.73 -2.72
CA TRP A 101 20.84 11.27 -2.74
C TRP A 101 21.98 10.80 -3.68
N GLY A 102 22.73 11.72 -4.29
CA GLY A 102 23.84 11.35 -5.17
C GLY A 102 23.39 10.75 -6.51
N PRO A 103 24.11 9.74 -7.04
CA PRO A 103 23.96 9.28 -8.41
C PRO A 103 22.81 8.29 -8.68
N PHE A 104 21.90 8.11 -7.75
CA PHE A 104 20.76 7.23 -7.94
C PHE A 104 19.75 7.81 -8.94
N VAL A 105 19.04 6.93 -9.64
CA VAL A 105 18.04 7.32 -10.64
C VAL A 105 16.87 8.03 -9.99
N THR A 106 16.44 7.55 -8.81
CA THR A 106 15.37 8.17 -8.03
C THR A 106 15.74 8.28 -6.55
N LYS A 107 15.16 9.25 -5.87
CA LYS A 107 15.30 9.42 -4.41
C LYS A 107 14.82 8.16 -3.66
N GLU A 108 13.76 7.52 -4.16
CA GLU A 108 13.22 6.30 -3.57
C GLU A 108 14.19 5.13 -3.65
N GLU A 109 14.87 4.94 -4.79
CA GLU A 109 15.92 3.91 -4.94
C GLU A 109 17.06 4.13 -3.97
N ALA A 110 17.52 5.37 -3.81
CA ALA A 110 18.57 5.73 -2.86
C ALA A 110 18.16 5.47 -1.40
N PHE A 111 16.93 5.80 -1.05
CA PHE A 111 16.39 5.53 0.27
C PHE A 111 16.29 4.02 0.55
N VAL A 112 15.80 3.25 -0.41
CA VAL A 112 15.74 1.78 -0.32
C VAL A 112 17.11 1.16 -0.19
N ASP A 113 18.09 1.62 -0.97
CA ASP A 113 19.47 1.17 -0.86
C ASP A 113 20.05 1.46 0.54
N SER A 114 19.74 2.62 1.09
CA SER A 114 20.15 3.00 2.45
C SER A 114 19.53 2.09 3.51
N ILE A 115 18.24 1.74 3.39
CA ILE A 115 17.55 0.78 4.28
C ILE A 115 18.24 -0.58 4.26
N LEU A 116 18.69 -1.03 3.09
CA LEU A 116 19.28 -2.36 2.92
C LEU A 116 20.75 -2.42 3.33
N ASN A 117 21.53 -1.37 3.05
CA ASN A 117 22.98 -1.45 3.02
C ASN A 117 23.69 -0.58 4.07
N ILE A 118 23.02 0.40 4.68
CA ILE A 118 23.62 1.24 5.72
C ILE A 118 23.27 0.66 7.09
N PRO A 119 24.26 0.21 7.89
CA PRO A 119 24.02 -0.30 9.23
C PRO A 119 23.31 0.74 10.12
N GLY A 120 22.22 0.34 10.78
CA GLY A 120 21.45 1.19 11.68
C GLY A 120 20.46 2.13 10.98
N PHE A 121 20.52 2.26 9.65
CA PHE A 121 19.61 3.17 8.93
C PHE A 121 18.16 2.69 8.98
N ALA A 122 17.92 1.41 8.78
CA ALA A 122 16.58 0.83 8.84
C ALA A 122 15.98 0.93 10.25
N GLU A 123 16.76 0.70 11.29
CA GLU A 123 16.35 0.80 12.70
C GLU A 123 15.94 2.23 13.06
N GLN A 124 16.58 3.22 12.47
CA GLN A 124 16.31 4.63 12.73
C GLN A 124 15.19 5.21 11.83
N TRP A 125 15.13 4.81 10.57
CA TRP A 125 14.33 5.47 9.54
C TRP A 125 13.37 4.57 8.78
N GLY A 126 13.42 3.27 9.01
CA GLY A 126 12.51 2.31 8.38
C GLY A 126 11.10 2.30 8.99
N GLU A 127 10.91 2.94 10.13
CA GLU A 127 9.62 2.98 10.83
C GLU A 127 8.63 3.92 10.14
N LEU A 128 7.41 3.43 9.92
CA LEU A 128 6.31 4.25 9.37
C LEU A 128 5.62 5.11 10.43
N GLY A 129 5.94 4.88 11.70
CA GLY A 129 5.21 5.46 12.82
C GLY A 129 3.88 4.72 13.10
N PRO A 130 3.09 5.21 14.04
CA PRO A 130 1.78 4.61 14.32
C PRO A 130 0.88 4.77 13.09
N ILE A 131 0.42 3.61 12.61
CA ILE A 131 -0.53 3.50 11.50
C ILE A 131 -1.95 3.66 12.06
#